data_34f4b7115e2fa4dde94111a770744839
#
_entry.id   34f4b7115e2fa4dde94111a770744839
#
_cell.length_a   1.000
_cell.length_b   1.000
_cell.length_c   1.000
_cell.angle_alpha   90.00
_cell.angle_beta   90.00
_cell.angle_gamma   90.00
#
_symmetry.space_group_name_H-M   'P 1'
#
loop_
_entity.id
_entity.type
_entity.pdbx_description
1 polymer ?
#
loop_
_entity_poly.entity_id
_entity_poly.type
_entity_poly.pdbx_seq_one_letter_code
_entity_poly.pdbx_strand_id
1 'polypeptide(L)'
;MSTTTAPANPRSRVITASLVGTTIEFYDFYAYATAAVLVFPVLFFPTGNDTTSLLSSFAVFGAAMVARPIGAVVFGHFGDKFGRKATLVASLLTMGIATFIIGLLPTFQQIGWWAALLLLILRLAQGFALGGEWSGAALVATENAPAGKRAWYGTFPQLGAPLGFIIANFLFLGINWLLPHAENPALKSEAFLSWGWRIPFLFSAVMVIIGLWVRLKLVESDTFKKAEKKGAIRKLPLATVFRHHWKQLILGTFIMLATYVLFYLMTNFTLAYGTKPATLETASAAAQAAAEATGKDFDASAFAAQFYPGLGFGYTDFVLMQIVGVVFFGIFTLLSGPIADAIGRRKLLLWVTGLIIVFGLTFNAFLLPAMDPKFTGALAQAFLVFGFMLMGATFGPMGALLPELFPTNVRYTGSAIAYNVSSILGAALAPIIALWLWELGGGAPWLVGLYLSAMGVLTFIALILSKETKDNDYEEDLGVAAAVEL
;
A
#
# COMPACT_ATOMS: atom_id res chain seq x y z
N MET A 1 -11.32 32.84 -35.62
CA MET A 1 -10.02 32.23 -35.29
C MET A 1 -10.04 31.92 -33.79
N SER A 2 -10.32 30.67 -33.41
CA SER A 2 -10.28 30.23 -32.03
C SER A 2 -8.81 30.06 -31.65
N THR A 3 -8.25 30.96 -30.86
CA THR A 3 -6.94 30.81 -30.24
C THR A 3 -7.04 29.72 -29.20
N THR A 4 -6.70 28.50 -29.56
CA THR A 4 -6.47 27.40 -28.60
C THR A 4 -5.25 27.80 -27.76
N THR A 5 -5.48 28.45 -26.62
CA THR A 5 -4.45 28.66 -25.61
C THR A 5 -3.95 27.30 -25.19
N ALA A 6 -2.64 27.04 -25.28
CA ALA A 6 -2.02 25.82 -24.84
C ALA A 6 -2.41 25.52 -23.35
N PRO A 7 -2.71 24.27 -22.97
CA PRO A 7 -3.11 23.97 -21.63
C PRO A 7 -2.03 24.40 -20.63
N ALA A 8 -2.43 25.02 -19.52
CA ALA A 8 -1.53 25.61 -18.52
C ALA A 8 -0.50 24.60 -17.97
N ASN A 9 -0.82 23.30 -17.99
CA ASN A 9 0.08 22.20 -17.68
C ASN A 9 0.16 21.21 -18.85
N PRO A 10 1.35 21.00 -19.47
CA PRO A 10 1.54 19.90 -20.41
C PRO A 10 1.19 18.55 -19.77
N ARG A 11 0.52 17.66 -20.51
CA ARG A 11 0.12 16.33 -20.02
C ARG A 11 1.27 15.53 -19.40
N SER A 12 2.45 15.59 -20.01
CA SER A 12 3.67 14.94 -19.49
C SER A 12 4.03 15.44 -18.08
N ARG A 13 3.91 16.74 -17.82
CA ARG A 13 4.20 17.33 -16.50
C ARG A 13 3.22 16.84 -15.43
N VAL A 14 1.93 16.75 -15.78
CA VAL A 14 0.88 16.25 -14.89
C VAL A 14 1.14 14.77 -14.53
N ILE A 15 1.42 13.93 -15.53
CA ILE A 15 1.74 12.51 -15.36
C ILE A 15 2.98 12.35 -14.49
N THR A 16 4.07 13.07 -14.80
CA THR A 16 5.32 12.99 -14.03
C THR A 16 5.12 13.42 -12.57
N ALA A 17 4.36 14.49 -12.33
CA ALA A 17 4.09 14.99 -11.00
C ALA A 17 3.24 14.01 -10.18
N SER A 18 2.22 13.40 -10.80
CA SER A 18 1.40 12.36 -10.18
C SER A 18 2.24 11.12 -9.85
N LEU A 19 3.06 10.64 -10.81
CA LEU A 19 3.94 9.49 -10.62
C LEU A 19 4.96 9.71 -9.52
N VAL A 20 5.66 10.84 -9.52
CA VAL A 20 6.66 11.18 -8.49
C VAL A 20 6.01 11.30 -7.12
N GLY A 21 4.86 11.98 -7.02
CA GLY A 21 4.13 12.14 -5.76
C GLY A 21 3.73 10.80 -5.17
N THR A 22 3.08 9.93 -5.95
CA THR A 22 2.68 8.60 -5.49
C THR A 22 3.87 7.67 -5.23
N THR A 23 4.99 7.82 -5.96
CA THR A 23 6.22 7.05 -5.68
C THR A 23 6.77 7.39 -4.29
N ILE A 24 6.77 8.65 -3.90
CA ILE A 24 7.24 9.09 -2.57
C ILE A 24 6.29 8.56 -1.48
N GLU A 25 4.98 8.67 -1.72
CA GLU A 25 3.96 8.12 -0.81
C GLU A 25 4.19 6.63 -0.55
N PHE A 26 4.29 5.85 -1.61
CA PHE A 26 4.49 4.41 -1.50
C PHE A 26 5.86 4.05 -0.95
N TYR A 27 6.91 4.82 -1.27
CA TYR A 27 8.23 4.63 -0.68
C TYR A 27 8.18 4.67 0.86
N ASP A 28 7.59 5.73 1.44
CA ASP A 28 7.47 5.87 2.89
C ASP A 28 6.67 4.73 3.52
N PHE A 29 5.64 4.28 2.81
CA PHE A 29 4.85 3.12 3.21
C PHE A 29 5.65 1.83 3.26
N TYR A 30 6.44 1.56 2.22
CA TYR A 30 7.23 0.33 2.16
C TYR A 30 8.44 0.35 3.06
N ALA A 31 9.08 1.50 3.24
CA ALA A 31 10.13 1.64 4.21
C ALA A 31 9.62 1.26 5.63
N TYR A 32 8.43 1.73 5.98
CA TYR A 32 7.79 1.31 7.23
C TYR A 32 7.39 -0.17 7.23
N ALA A 33 6.76 -0.68 6.16
CA ALA A 33 6.31 -2.06 6.06
C ALA A 33 7.47 -3.06 6.22
N THR A 34 8.60 -2.79 5.56
CA THR A 34 9.82 -3.59 5.69
C THR A 34 10.38 -3.54 7.12
N ALA A 35 10.44 -2.34 7.73
CA ALA A 35 10.88 -2.19 9.12
C ALA A 35 9.90 -2.84 10.11
N ALA A 36 8.59 -2.86 9.81
CA ALA A 36 7.57 -3.51 10.64
C ALA A 36 7.75 -5.03 10.75
N VAL A 37 8.39 -5.64 9.75
CA VAL A 37 8.74 -7.08 9.79
C VAL A 37 10.12 -7.29 10.41
N LEU A 38 11.10 -6.45 10.06
CA LEU A 38 12.51 -6.73 10.36
C LEU A 38 13.03 -6.09 11.64
N VAL A 39 12.56 -4.90 11.98
CA VAL A 39 13.18 -3.99 12.95
C VAL A 39 12.28 -3.76 14.15
N PHE A 40 11.05 -3.32 13.93
CA PHE A 40 10.19 -2.86 15.01
C PHE A 40 9.79 -3.94 16.01
N PRO A 41 9.56 -5.22 15.61
CA PRO A 41 9.30 -6.28 16.58
C PRO A 41 10.42 -6.43 17.61
N VAL A 42 11.68 -6.25 17.17
CA VAL A 42 12.87 -6.42 18.02
C VAL A 42 13.18 -5.17 18.83
N LEU A 43 13.13 -3.98 18.20
CA LEU A 43 13.62 -2.74 18.81
C LEU A 43 12.55 -1.90 19.50
N PHE A 44 11.26 -2.07 19.16
CA PHE A 44 10.16 -1.27 19.70
C PHE A 44 9.12 -2.10 20.46
N PHE A 45 9.00 -3.39 20.17
CA PHE A 45 8.00 -4.29 20.76
C PHE A 45 8.62 -5.60 21.30
N PRO A 46 9.64 -5.56 22.18
CA PRO A 46 10.30 -6.77 22.67
C PRO A 46 9.42 -7.48 23.74
N THR A 47 8.36 -8.20 23.31
CA THR A 47 7.41 -8.86 24.22
C THR A 47 7.88 -10.22 24.73
N GLY A 48 8.98 -10.75 24.20
CA GLY A 48 9.46 -12.10 24.50
C GLY A 48 8.76 -13.21 23.69
N ASN A 49 7.76 -12.86 22.88
CA ASN A 49 7.10 -13.75 21.92
C ASN A 49 7.12 -13.11 20.53
N ASP A 50 7.71 -13.81 19.56
CA ASP A 50 7.92 -13.28 18.21
C ASP A 50 6.62 -12.91 17.51
N THR A 51 5.58 -13.75 17.65
CA THR A 51 4.28 -13.50 17.03
C THR A 51 3.61 -12.26 17.64
N THR A 52 3.64 -12.13 18.97
CA THR A 52 3.08 -10.95 19.66
C THR A 52 3.83 -9.67 19.30
N SER A 53 5.15 -9.74 19.20
CA SER A 53 5.99 -8.60 18.77
C SER A 53 5.67 -8.18 17.34
N LEU A 54 5.52 -9.13 16.42
CA LEU A 54 5.17 -8.89 15.04
C LEU A 54 3.73 -8.37 14.88
N LEU A 55 2.77 -8.93 15.64
CA LEU A 55 1.38 -8.42 15.68
C LEU A 55 1.31 -6.99 16.18
N SER A 56 2.07 -6.65 17.23
CA SER A 56 2.14 -5.28 17.76
C SER A 56 2.69 -4.31 16.71
N SER A 57 3.72 -4.71 15.99
CA SER A 57 4.28 -3.93 14.89
C SER A 57 3.28 -3.74 13.75
N PHE A 58 2.53 -4.77 13.37
CA PHE A 58 1.48 -4.67 12.35
C PHE A 58 0.27 -3.87 12.82
N ALA A 59 -0.06 -3.88 14.10
CA ALA A 59 -1.12 -3.02 14.64
C ALA A 59 -0.77 -1.53 14.47
N VAL A 60 0.47 -1.15 14.77
CA VAL A 60 0.96 0.23 14.53
C VAL A 60 1.03 0.54 13.03
N PHE A 61 1.43 -0.42 12.20
CA PHE A 61 1.35 -0.26 10.74
C PHE A 61 -0.08 0.04 10.28
N GLY A 62 -1.05 -0.72 10.78
CA GLY A 62 -2.47 -0.56 10.46
C GLY A 62 -3.08 0.75 10.96
N ALA A 63 -2.57 1.31 12.06
CA ALA A 63 -3.06 2.56 12.64
C ALA A 63 -3.03 3.73 11.65
N ALA A 64 -2.03 3.79 10.76
CA ALA A 64 -1.98 4.78 9.69
C ALA A 64 -3.18 4.69 8.76
N MET A 65 -3.65 3.48 8.44
CA MET A 65 -4.81 3.27 7.57
C MET A 65 -6.10 3.80 8.21
N VAL A 66 -6.22 3.68 9.53
CA VAL A 66 -7.35 4.22 10.29
C VAL A 66 -7.34 5.75 10.31
N ALA A 67 -6.18 6.37 10.34
CA ALA A 67 -6.04 7.83 10.29
C ALA A 67 -6.33 8.43 8.90
N ARG A 68 -6.18 7.67 7.82
CA ARG A 68 -6.36 8.16 6.43
C ARG A 68 -7.74 8.76 6.13
N PRO A 69 -8.88 8.14 6.47
CA PRO A 69 -10.20 8.74 6.24
C PRO A 69 -10.36 10.09 6.93
N ILE A 70 -9.84 10.22 8.16
CA ILE A 70 -9.88 11.49 8.90
C ILE A 70 -9.05 12.54 8.17
N GLY A 71 -7.85 12.18 7.73
CA GLY A 71 -6.99 13.03 6.91
C GLY A 71 -7.65 13.44 5.60
N ALA A 72 -8.35 12.51 4.91
CA ALA A 72 -9.08 12.81 3.68
C ALA A 72 -10.13 13.91 3.86
N VAL A 73 -10.86 13.87 4.97
CA VAL A 73 -11.86 14.89 5.31
C VAL A 73 -11.19 16.24 5.57
N VAL A 74 -10.15 16.25 6.39
CA VAL A 74 -9.48 17.48 6.82
C VAL A 74 -8.72 18.13 5.66
N PHE A 75 -7.88 17.37 4.97
CA PHE A 75 -7.13 17.89 3.81
C PHE A 75 -8.05 18.20 2.64
N GLY A 76 -9.16 17.48 2.45
CA GLY A 76 -10.19 17.82 1.48
C GLY A 76 -10.81 19.18 1.76
N HIS A 77 -11.21 19.43 3.02
CA HIS A 77 -11.77 20.73 3.44
C HIS A 77 -10.78 21.89 3.25
N PHE A 78 -9.53 21.71 3.65
CA PHE A 78 -8.49 22.72 3.46
C PHE A 78 -8.12 22.90 1.98
N GLY A 79 -8.13 21.83 1.18
CA GLY A 79 -7.90 21.89 -0.25
C GLY A 79 -8.94 22.71 -1.00
N ASP A 80 -10.20 22.61 -0.57
CA ASP A 80 -11.29 23.43 -1.13
C ASP A 80 -11.22 24.89 -0.67
N LYS A 81 -10.63 25.16 0.50
CA LYS A 81 -10.54 26.51 1.06
C LYS A 81 -9.27 27.29 0.66
N PHE A 82 -8.12 26.62 0.66
CA PHE A 82 -6.80 27.24 0.45
C PHE A 82 -6.14 26.85 -0.88
N GLY A 83 -6.80 26.02 -1.67
CA GLY A 83 -6.30 25.51 -2.95
C GLY A 83 -5.61 24.15 -2.82
N ARG A 84 -5.71 23.37 -3.90
CA ARG A 84 -5.19 21.99 -3.95
C ARG A 84 -3.67 21.92 -3.81
N LYS A 85 -2.94 22.89 -4.39
CA LYS A 85 -1.48 22.96 -4.35
C LYS A 85 -0.97 23.11 -2.91
N ALA A 86 -1.53 24.05 -2.14
CA ALA A 86 -1.13 24.29 -0.75
C ALA A 86 -1.37 23.03 0.12
N THR A 87 -2.50 22.38 -0.07
CA THR A 87 -2.86 21.16 0.65
C THR A 87 -1.95 19.99 0.32
N LEU A 88 -1.61 19.79 -0.96
CA LEU A 88 -0.67 18.76 -1.40
C LEU A 88 0.75 18.97 -0.85
N VAL A 89 1.18 20.24 -0.75
CA VAL A 89 2.48 20.57 -0.15
C VAL A 89 2.46 20.29 1.36
N ALA A 90 1.39 20.69 2.06
CA ALA A 90 1.25 20.44 3.49
C ALA A 90 1.18 18.94 3.82
N SER A 91 0.45 18.16 3.03
CA SER A 91 0.38 16.69 3.13
C SER A 91 1.78 16.06 2.99
N LEU A 92 2.49 16.39 1.91
CA LEU A 92 3.84 15.87 1.66
C LEU A 92 4.82 16.22 2.78
N LEU A 93 4.79 17.46 3.27
CA LEU A 93 5.64 17.87 4.39
C LEU A 93 5.32 17.12 5.68
N THR A 94 4.03 16.99 6.02
CA THR A 94 3.61 16.27 7.23
C THR A 94 4.05 14.81 7.17
N MET A 95 3.85 14.15 6.03
CA MET A 95 4.25 12.77 5.83
C MET A 95 5.77 12.60 5.93
N GLY A 96 6.51 13.38 5.16
CA GLY A 96 7.97 13.24 5.10
C GLY A 96 8.67 13.62 6.39
N ILE A 97 8.19 14.64 7.11
CA ILE A 97 8.72 15.00 8.44
C ILE A 97 8.44 13.85 9.43
N ALA A 98 7.24 13.28 9.42
CA ALA A 98 6.91 12.15 10.29
C ALA A 98 7.81 10.93 9.98
N THR A 99 8.02 10.61 8.70
CA THR A 99 8.90 9.51 8.28
C THR A 99 10.35 9.78 8.72
N PHE A 100 10.84 10.98 8.49
CA PHE A 100 12.20 11.38 8.91
C PHE A 100 12.39 11.24 10.42
N ILE A 101 11.43 11.70 11.23
CA ILE A 101 11.49 11.59 12.69
C ILE A 101 11.45 10.14 13.15
N ILE A 102 10.74 9.24 12.47
CA ILE A 102 10.77 7.79 12.76
C ILE A 102 12.22 7.28 12.72
N GLY A 103 13.00 7.71 11.73
CA GLY A 103 14.42 7.36 11.64
C GLY A 103 15.29 7.86 12.80
N LEU A 104 14.83 8.86 13.53
CA LEU A 104 15.55 9.43 14.70
C LEU A 104 15.06 8.87 16.03
N LEU A 105 13.98 8.06 16.06
CA LEU A 105 13.41 7.60 17.32
C LEU A 105 14.39 6.76 18.14
N PRO A 106 14.43 6.99 19.46
CA PRO A 106 15.11 6.08 20.39
C PRO A 106 14.35 4.75 20.49
N THR A 107 15.06 3.67 20.78
CA THR A 107 14.53 2.31 20.90
C THR A 107 13.87 2.06 22.25
N PHE A 108 13.16 0.90 22.37
CA PHE A 108 12.56 0.48 23.64
C PHE A 108 13.60 0.32 24.76
N GLN A 109 14.82 -0.11 24.46
CA GLN A 109 15.89 -0.23 25.47
C GLN A 109 16.31 1.13 26.04
N GLN A 110 16.14 2.23 25.29
CA GLN A 110 16.54 3.57 25.70
C GLN A 110 15.45 4.32 26.47
N ILE A 111 14.18 4.23 26.02
CA ILE A 111 13.07 5.03 26.57
C ILE A 111 11.83 4.21 26.94
N GLY A 112 11.94 2.89 26.93
CA GLY A 112 10.84 1.99 27.27
C GLY A 112 9.64 2.12 26.33
N TRP A 113 8.44 2.01 26.89
CA TRP A 113 7.19 2.03 26.12
C TRP A 113 6.93 3.34 25.37
N TRP A 114 7.60 4.44 25.73
CA TRP A 114 7.55 5.71 25.01
C TRP A 114 7.99 5.56 23.55
N ALA A 115 8.93 4.65 23.27
CA ALA A 115 9.36 4.36 21.89
C ALA A 115 8.18 3.90 21.03
N ALA A 116 7.40 2.94 21.52
CA ALA A 116 6.22 2.43 20.83
C ALA A 116 5.12 3.49 20.66
N LEU A 117 4.89 4.31 21.68
CA LEU A 117 3.90 5.39 21.63
C LEU A 117 4.28 6.48 20.63
N LEU A 118 5.53 6.92 20.62
CA LEU A 118 6.02 7.91 19.65
C LEU A 118 5.95 7.37 18.21
N LEU A 119 6.31 6.10 18.02
CA LEU A 119 6.18 5.44 16.72
C LEU A 119 4.72 5.43 16.26
N LEU A 120 3.76 5.11 17.14
CA LEU A 120 2.33 5.14 16.85
C LEU A 120 1.85 6.55 16.47
N ILE A 121 2.23 7.58 17.23
CA ILE A 121 1.86 8.98 16.96
C ILE A 121 2.36 9.42 15.58
N LEU A 122 3.63 9.14 15.27
CA LEU A 122 4.20 9.49 13.97
C LEU A 122 3.53 8.70 12.83
N ARG A 123 3.17 7.47 13.08
CA ARG A 123 2.45 6.63 12.12
C ARG A 123 1.04 7.14 11.85
N LEU A 124 0.33 7.60 12.88
CA LEU A 124 -0.97 8.27 12.73
C LEU A 124 -0.83 9.58 11.93
N ALA A 125 0.22 10.37 12.18
CA ALA A 125 0.51 11.59 11.42
C ALA A 125 0.78 11.30 9.93
N GLN A 126 1.54 10.25 9.61
CA GLN A 126 1.74 9.80 8.23
C GLN A 126 0.41 9.42 7.57
N GLY A 127 -0.39 8.57 8.23
CA GLY A 127 -1.68 8.14 7.71
C GLY A 127 -2.63 9.32 7.48
N PHE A 128 -2.71 10.24 8.45
CA PHE A 128 -3.50 11.46 8.34
C PHE A 128 -3.11 12.31 7.12
N ALA A 129 -1.80 12.50 6.89
CA ALA A 129 -1.30 13.25 5.74
C ALA A 129 -1.70 12.64 4.39
N LEU A 130 -1.75 11.30 4.31
CA LEU A 130 -2.00 10.56 3.06
C LEU A 130 -3.46 10.52 2.62
N GLY A 131 -4.41 10.88 3.48
CA GLY A 131 -5.83 10.61 3.30
C GLY A 131 -6.45 11.10 1.98
N GLY A 132 -5.98 12.21 1.41
CA GLY A 132 -6.55 12.81 0.19
C GLY A 132 -5.68 12.67 -1.06
N GLU A 133 -4.45 12.22 -0.95
CA GLU A 133 -3.46 12.35 -2.00
C GLU A 133 -3.73 11.44 -3.22
N TRP A 134 -4.03 10.17 -2.98
CA TRP A 134 -4.23 9.19 -4.04
C TRP A 134 -5.37 9.58 -5.01
N SER A 135 -6.53 9.95 -4.47
CA SER A 135 -7.68 10.33 -5.29
C SER A 135 -7.41 11.58 -6.10
N GLY A 136 -6.66 12.54 -5.54
CA GLY A 136 -6.22 13.73 -6.25
C GLY A 136 -5.33 13.39 -7.44
N ALA A 137 -4.33 12.52 -7.25
CA ALA A 137 -3.43 12.09 -8.32
C ALA A 137 -4.17 11.32 -9.43
N ALA A 138 -5.06 10.40 -9.05
CA ALA A 138 -5.87 9.61 -9.98
C ALA A 138 -6.81 10.51 -10.82
N LEU A 139 -7.49 11.48 -10.19
CA LEU A 139 -8.37 12.42 -10.86
C LEU A 139 -7.61 13.33 -11.81
N VAL A 140 -6.50 13.91 -11.39
CA VAL A 140 -5.67 14.76 -12.25
C VAL A 140 -5.22 13.98 -13.49
N ALA A 141 -4.82 12.72 -13.35
CA ALA A 141 -4.42 11.89 -14.49
C ALA A 141 -5.60 11.58 -15.42
N THR A 142 -6.75 11.17 -14.88
CA THR A 142 -7.91 10.74 -15.69
C THR A 142 -8.69 11.89 -16.32
N GLU A 143 -8.80 13.05 -15.66
CA GLU A 143 -9.45 14.25 -16.18
C GLU A 143 -8.66 14.90 -17.34
N ASN A 144 -7.33 14.73 -17.38
CA ASN A 144 -6.48 15.17 -18.48
C ASN A 144 -6.28 14.12 -19.59
N ALA A 145 -6.90 12.95 -19.46
CA ALA A 145 -6.78 11.87 -20.42
C ALA A 145 -7.59 12.18 -21.70
N PRO A 146 -7.09 11.78 -22.88
CA PRO A 146 -7.90 11.76 -24.10
C PRO A 146 -9.12 10.84 -23.94
N ALA A 147 -10.18 11.13 -24.68
CA ALA A 147 -11.36 10.25 -24.73
C ALA A 147 -10.97 8.81 -25.03
N GLY A 148 -11.54 7.85 -24.30
CA GLY A 148 -11.26 6.43 -24.45
C GLY A 148 -9.91 5.93 -23.91
N LYS A 149 -9.12 6.79 -23.21
CA LYS A 149 -7.82 6.43 -22.63
C LYS A 149 -7.71 6.74 -21.13
N ARG A 150 -8.83 6.82 -20.44
CA ARG A 150 -8.85 7.18 -19.00
C ARG A 150 -8.19 6.12 -18.13
N ALA A 151 -8.44 4.83 -18.37
CA ALA A 151 -7.80 3.78 -17.60
C ALA A 151 -6.28 3.76 -17.85
N TRP A 152 -5.85 3.92 -19.10
CA TRP A 152 -4.43 4.06 -19.43
C TRP A 152 -3.74 5.19 -18.66
N TYR A 153 -4.32 6.40 -18.68
CA TYR A 153 -3.76 7.53 -17.94
C TYR A 153 -3.83 7.32 -16.42
N GLY A 154 -4.87 6.67 -15.93
CA GLY A 154 -5.03 6.29 -14.52
C GLY A 154 -3.99 5.29 -14.01
N THR A 155 -3.29 4.55 -14.89
CA THR A 155 -2.23 3.63 -14.47
C THR A 155 -0.95 4.34 -14.05
N PHE A 156 -0.67 5.55 -14.54
CA PHE A 156 0.58 6.25 -14.23
C PHE A 156 0.74 6.58 -12.74
N PRO A 157 -0.25 7.16 -12.04
CA PRO A 157 -0.14 7.30 -10.59
C PRO A 157 -0.01 5.96 -9.86
N GLN A 158 -0.58 4.88 -10.39
CA GLN A 158 -0.49 3.54 -9.79
C GLN A 158 0.92 2.94 -9.87
N LEU A 159 1.72 3.33 -10.87
CA LEU A 159 3.13 2.92 -10.97
C LEU A 159 3.99 3.41 -9.81
N GLY A 160 3.53 4.40 -9.06
CA GLY A 160 4.21 4.82 -7.83
C GLY A 160 4.38 3.68 -6.84
N ALA A 161 3.44 2.72 -6.80
CA ALA A 161 3.52 1.59 -5.89
C ALA A 161 4.71 0.65 -6.19
N PRO A 162 4.86 0.07 -7.39
CA PRO A 162 6.03 -0.75 -7.69
C PRO A 162 7.36 0.02 -7.61
N LEU A 163 7.40 1.28 -8.03
CA LEU A 163 8.62 2.09 -7.94
C LEU A 163 9.01 2.39 -6.50
N GLY A 164 8.04 2.77 -5.65
CA GLY A 164 8.27 3.01 -4.23
C GLY A 164 8.78 1.76 -3.51
N PHE A 165 8.21 0.58 -3.82
CA PHE A 165 8.66 -0.71 -3.29
C PHE A 165 10.11 -1.00 -3.66
N ILE A 166 10.45 -0.85 -4.94
CA ILE A 166 11.80 -1.11 -5.45
C ILE A 166 12.79 -0.17 -4.76
N ILE A 167 12.53 1.13 -4.69
CA ILE A 167 13.43 2.10 -4.07
C ILE A 167 13.63 1.79 -2.58
N ALA A 168 12.55 1.55 -1.84
CA ALA A 168 12.62 1.26 -0.39
C ALA A 168 13.43 -0.01 -0.12
N ASN A 169 13.13 -1.10 -0.84
CA ASN A 169 13.80 -2.37 -0.59
C ASN A 169 15.24 -2.40 -1.11
N PHE A 170 15.57 -1.72 -2.22
CA PHE A 170 16.97 -1.56 -2.62
C PHE A 170 17.81 -0.79 -1.59
N LEU A 171 17.23 0.19 -0.90
CA LEU A 171 17.93 0.86 0.20
C LEU A 171 18.17 -0.09 1.36
N PHE A 172 17.17 -0.85 1.80
CA PHE A 172 17.34 -1.85 2.86
C PHE A 172 18.35 -2.92 2.47
N LEU A 173 18.29 -3.44 1.24
CA LEU A 173 19.26 -4.42 0.72
C LEU A 173 20.67 -3.85 0.64
N GLY A 174 20.81 -2.64 0.08
CA GLY A 174 22.12 -1.98 -0.04
C GLY A 174 22.77 -1.74 1.31
N ILE A 175 21.99 -1.31 2.31
CA ILE A 175 22.49 -1.13 3.67
C ILE A 175 22.88 -2.48 4.29
N ASN A 176 22.03 -3.50 4.15
CA ASN A 176 22.33 -4.82 4.67
C ASN A 176 23.59 -5.44 3.99
N TRP A 177 23.82 -5.14 2.73
CA TRP A 177 24.99 -5.62 1.98
C TRP A 177 26.28 -4.87 2.34
N LEU A 178 26.17 -3.56 2.62
CA LEU A 178 27.34 -2.72 2.96
C LEU A 178 27.78 -2.86 4.43
N LEU A 179 26.87 -3.29 5.31
CA LEU A 179 27.17 -3.47 6.72
C LEU A 179 27.81 -4.83 7.01
N PRO A 180 28.71 -4.91 8.02
CA PRO A 180 29.26 -6.20 8.45
C PRO A 180 28.14 -7.20 8.77
N HIS A 181 28.25 -8.40 8.22
CA HIS A 181 27.34 -9.49 8.55
C HIS A 181 27.67 -10.05 9.92
N ALA A 182 26.66 -10.52 10.65
CA ALA A 182 26.87 -11.27 11.86
C ALA A 182 27.62 -12.57 11.54
N GLU A 183 28.52 -13.01 12.42
CA GLU A 183 29.21 -14.31 12.28
C GLU A 183 28.22 -15.48 12.16
N ASN A 184 27.08 -15.35 12.83
CA ASN A 184 25.96 -16.27 12.70
C ASN A 184 24.90 -15.69 11.71
N PRO A 185 24.64 -16.35 10.57
CA PRO A 185 23.65 -15.92 9.59
C PRO A 185 22.20 -15.82 10.13
N ALA A 186 21.92 -16.49 11.25
CA ALA A 186 20.61 -16.42 11.90
C ALA A 186 20.41 -15.12 12.70
N LEU A 187 21.48 -14.38 13.00
CA LEU A 187 21.43 -13.10 13.70
C LEU A 187 21.47 -11.96 12.69
N LYS A 188 20.62 -10.97 12.89
CA LYS A 188 20.70 -9.71 12.13
C LYS A 188 21.98 -8.98 12.53
N SER A 189 22.62 -8.32 11.54
CA SER A 189 23.79 -7.49 11.80
C SER A 189 23.52 -6.50 12.94
N GLU A 190 24.39 -6.47 13.94
CA GLU A 190 24.30 -5.51 15.04
C GLU A 190 24.35 -4.06 14.53
N ALA A 191 25.19 -3.78 13.55
CA ALA A 191 25.27 -2.48 12.90
C ALA A 191 23.96 -2.10 12.21
N PHE A 192 23.27 -3.08 11.59
CA PHE A 192 21.97 -2.83 10.98
C PHE A 192 20.91 -2.49 12.05
N LEU A 193 20.85 -3.23 13.15
CA LEU A 193 19.88 -2.98 14.23
C LEU A 193 20.18 -1.73 15.06
N SER A 194 21.45 -1.36 15.21
CA SER A 194 21.82 -0.17 15.98
C SER A 194 21.54 1.13 15.22
N TRP A 195 21.90 1.22 13.94
CA TRP A 195 21.76 2.45 13.15
C TRP A 195 21.33 2.27 11.68
N GLY A 196 21.70 1.15 11.04
CA GLY A 196 21.52 0.96 9.59
C GLY A 196 20.05 1.08 9.15
N TRP A 197 19.11 0.57 9.93
CA TRP A 197 17.68 0.63 9.64
C TRP A 197 17.11 2.06 9.58
N ARG A 198 17.82 3.05 10.14
CA ARG A 198 17.40 4.45 10.17
C ARG A 198 17.58 5.13 8.81
N ILE A 199 18.54 4.68 8.01
CA ILE A 199 18.89 5.31 6.73
C ILE A 199 17.70 5.41 5.77
N PRO A 200 16.88 4.36 5.52
CA PRO A 200 15.71 4.48 4.66
C PRO A 200 14.72 5.55 5.13
N PHE A 201 14.54 5.71 6.43
CA PHE A 201 13.67 6.76 6.98
C PHE A 201 14.28 8.16 6.83
N LEU A 202 15.57 8.31 7.04
CA LEU A 202 16.28 9.58 6.85
C LEU A 202 16.34 9.98 5.37
N PHE A 203 16.41 9.02 4.46
CA PHE A 203 16.36 9.26 3.02
C PHE A 203 15.02 9.86 2.55
N SER A 204 13.96 9.70 3.33
CA SER A 204 12.68 10.39 3.10
C SER A 204 12.84 11.91 2.94
N ALA A 205 13.81 12.54 3.63
CA ALA A 205 14.10 13.96 3.45
C ALA A 205 14.48 14.30 2.00
N VAL A 206 15.29 13.45 1.35
CA VAL A 206 15.65 13.60 -0.07
C VAL A 206 14.42 13.46 -0.96
N MET A 207 13.58 12.47 -0.68
CA MET A 207 12.34 12.23 -1.43
C MET A 207 11.38 13.42 -1.29
N VAL A 208 11.24 13.99 -0.09
CA VAL A 208 10.41 15.19 0.15
C VAL A 208 10.93 16.40 -0.63
N ILE A 209 12.24 16.63 -0.67
CA ILE A 209 12.84 17.73 -1.45
C ILE A 209 12.51 17.57 -2.93
N ILE A 210 12.65 16.36 -3.49
CA ILE A 210 12.30 16.06 -4.87
C ILE A 210 10.80 16.30 -5.11
N GLY A 211 9.95 15.80 -4.22
CA GLY A 211 8.49 15.97 -4.31
C GLY A 211 8.06 17.43 -4.24
N LEU A 212 8.64 18.22 -3.35
CA LEU A 212 8.41 19.66 -3.26
C LEU A 212 8.82 20.38 -4.54
N TRP A 213 10.02 20.09 -5.06
CA TRP A 213 10.50 20.69 -6.30
C TRP A 213 9.55 20.43 -7.48
N VAL A 214 9.03 19.19 -7.59
CA VAL A 214 8.08 18.83 -8.65
C VAL A 214 6.73 19.53 -8.42
N ARG A 215 6.19 19.53 -7.19
CA ARG A 215 4.87 20.11 -6.87
C ARG A 215 4.83 21.63 -6.94
N LEU A 216 5.91 22.30 -6.57
CA LEU A 216 6.00 23.77 -6.68
C LEU A 216 5.91 24.26 -8.14
N LYS A 217 6.32 23.42 -9.10
CA LYS A 217 6.22 23.71 -10.55
C LYS A 217 4.83 23.48 -11.15
N LEU A 218 3.92 22.83 -10.44
CA LEU A 218 2.54 22.68 -10.87
C LEU A 218 1.81 24.03 -10.76
N VAL A 219 1.04 24.36 -11.80
CA VAL A 219 0.11 25.48 -11.79
C VAL A 219 -1.26 24.93 -11.39
N GLU A 220 -2.01 25.67 -10.55
CA GLU A 220 -3.38 25.33 -10.19
C GLU A 220 -4.26 25.13 -11.44
N SER A 221 -5.11 24.09 -11.45
CA SER A 221 -5.90 23.73 -12.62
C SER A 221 -6.87 24.86 -13.02
N ASP A 222 -7.04 25.09 -14.32
CA ASP A 222 -7.99 26.11 -14.82
C ASP A 222 -9.43 25.74 -14.44
N THR A 223 -9.73 24.45 -14.28
CA THR A 223 -11.03 23.95 -13.82
C THR A 223 -11.31 24.40 -12.39
N PHE A 224 -10.33 24.34 -11.49
CA PHE A 224 -10.46 24.83 -10.12
C PHE A 224 -10.65 26.34 -10.07
N LYS A 225 -9.84 27.10 -10.81
CA LYS A 225 -9.96 28.56 -10.90
C LYS A 225 -11.32 29.01 -11.46
N LYS A 226 -11.88 28.26 -12.42
CA LYS A 226 -13.21 28.52 -12.97
C LYS A 226 -14.31 28.22 -11.97
N ALA A 227 -14.19 27.13 -11.21
CA ALA A 227 -15.14 26.75 -10.15
C ALA A 227 -15.10 27.77 -8.99
N GLU A 228 -13.91 28.21 -8.58
CA GLU A 228 -13.71 29.26 -7.58
C GLU A 228 -14.39 30.58 -8.00
N LYS A 229 -14.15 31.04 -9.23
CA LYS A 229 -14.76 32.26 -9.77
C LYS A 229 -16.30 32.19 -9.87
N LYS A 230 -16.87 30.99 -10.05
CA LYS A 230 -18.32 30.76 -10.14
C LYS A 230 -18.98 30.55 -8.78
N GLY A 231 -18.24 30.54 -7.67
CA GLY A 231 -18.76 30.24 -6.33
C GLY A 231 -19.32 28.81 -6.17
N ALA A 232 -18.98 27.91 -7.10
CA ALA A 232 -19.51 26.55 -7.19
C ALA A 232 -18.82 25.56 -6.23
N ILE A 233 -17.90 26.04 -5.40
CA ILE A 233 -17.20 25.22 -4.40
C ILE A 233 -18.17 24.94 -3.24
N ARG A 234 -18.63 23.69 -3.16
CA ARG A 234 -19.56 23.26 -2.09
C ARG A 234 -18.88 23.17 -0.73
N LYS A 235 -19.60 23.62 0.30
CA LYS A 235 -19.08 23.70 1.67
C LYS A 235 -18.82 22.35 2.34
N LEU A 236 -19.48 21.23 1.93
CA LEU A 236 -19.23 19.87 2.45
C LEU A 236 -19.83 18.77 1.53
N PRO A 237 -19.06 18.14 0.64
CA PRO A 237 -19.55 17.03 -0.19
C PRO A 237 -19.79 15.73 0.61
N LEU A 238 -19.26 15.61 1.83
CA LEU A 238 -19.38 14.43 2.70
C LEU A 238 -20.83 14.01 2.96
N ALA A 239 -21.67 14.93 3.40
CA ALA A 239 -23.07 14.63 3.70
C ALA A 239 -23.82 14.12 2.47
N THR A 240 -23.51 14.68 1.29
CA THR A 240 -24.09 14.28 0.01
C THR A 240 -23.66 12.84 -0.37
N VAL A 241 -22.39 12.49 -0.18
CA VAL A 241 -21.87 11.13 -0.44
C VAL A 241 -22.60 10.11 0.43
N PHE A 242 -22.67 10.32 1.74
CA PHE A 242 -23.31 9.38 2.65
C PHE A 242 -24.84 9.31 2.48
N ARG A 243 -25.50 10.40 2.12
CA ARG A 243 -26.96 10.43 2.00
C ARG A 243 -27.45 9.91 0.64
N HIS A 244 -26.78 10.26 -0.45
CA HIS A 244 -27.25 9.99 -1.81
C HIS A 244 -26.42 8.98 -2.59
N HIS A 245 -25.15 8.74 -2.21
CA HIS A 245 -24.21 7.87 -2.94
C HIS A 245 -23.62 6.75 -2.06
N TRP A 246 -24.32 6.39 -0.96
CA TRP A 246 -23.86 5.32 -0.05
C TRP A 246 -23.70 3.96 -0.73
N LYS A 247 -24.54 3.64 -1.75
CA LYS A 247 -24.43 2.39 -2.53
C LYS A 247 -23.12 2.34 -3.31
N GLN A 248 -22.77 3.43 -3.99
CA GLN A 248 -21.51 3.55 -4.72
C GLN A 248 -20.31 3.51 -3.77
N LEU A 249 -20.46 4.09 -2.57
CA LEU A 249 -19.42 4.06 -1.55
C LEU A 249 -19.16 2.62 -1.08
N ILE A 250 -20.19 1.85 -0.76
CA ILE A 250 -20.08 0.44 -0.38
C ILE A 250 -19.48 -0.37 -1.53
N LEU A 251 -20.01 -0.24 -2.74
CA LEU A 251 -19.50 -0.97 -3.90
C LEU A 251 -18.03 -0.65 -4.16
N GLY A 252 -17.64 0.63 -4.17
CA GLY A 252 -16.24 1.04 -4.37
C GLY A 252 -15.32 0.49 -3.29
N THR A 253 -15.76 0.48 -2.02
CA THR A 253 -15.01 -0.11 -0.91
C THR A 253 -14.75 -1.60 -1.14
N PHE A 254 -15.76 -2.38 -1.49
CA PHE A 254 -15.61 -3.83 -1.70
C PHE A 254 -14.93 -4.17 -3.03
N ILE A 255 -15.08 -3.35 -4.07
CA ILE A 255 -14.34 -3.51 -5.34
C ILE A 255 -12.84 -3.43 -5.12
N MET A 256 -12.38 -2.53 -4.25
CA MET A 256 -10.96 -2.35 -3.95
C MET A 256 -10.41 -3.38 -2.93
N LEU A 257 -11.29 -4.09 -2.20
CA LEU A 257 -10.92 -4.91 -1.05
C LEU A 257 -9.92 -6.02 -1.38
N ALA A 258 -10.21 -6.87 -2.37
CA ALA A 258 -9.32 -7.96 -2.76
C ALA A 258 -7.95 -7.45 -3.24
N THR A 259 -7.92 -6.29 -3.88
CA THR A 259 -6.68 -5.64 -4.33
C THR A 259 -5.80 -5.29 -3.14
N TYR A 260 -6.35 -4.68 -2.10
CA TYR A 260 -5.61 -4.38 -0.87
C TYR A 260 -5.13 -5.64 -0.15
N VAL A 261 -6.03 -6.63 0.03
CA VAL A 261 -5.66 -7.88 0.70
C VAL A 261 -4.54 -8.58 -0.05
N LEU A 262 -4.66 -8.76 -1.37
CA LEU A 262 -3.63 -9.38 -2.20
C LEU A 262 -2.30 -8.64 -2.07
N PHE A 263 -2.30 -7.30 -2.12
CA PHE A 263 -1.11 -6.48 -2.02
C PHE A 263 -0.34 -6.71 -0.71
N TYR A 264 -1.04 -6.65 0.42
CA TYR A 264 -0.40 -6.80 1.73
C TYR A 264 -0.07 -8.25 2.08
N LEU A 265 -0.76 -9.23 1.47
CA LEU A 265 -0.31 -10.61 1.52
C LEU A 265 0.97 -10.82 0.72
N MET A 266 1.06 -10.27 -0.51
CA MET A 266 2.25 -10.42 -1.36
C MET A 266 3.47 -9.65 -0.84
N THR A 267 3.29 -8.59 -0.06
CA THR A 267 4.40 -7.80 0.50
C THR A 267 4.73 -8.21 1.93
N ASN A 268 3.80 -8.04 2.88
CA ASN A 268 4.08 -8.18 4.30
C ASN A 268 4.04 -9.64 4.76
N PHE A 269 2.94 -10.37 4.44
CA PHE A 269 2.79 -11.74 4.87
C PHE A 269 3.85 -12.65 4.24
N THR A 270 4.07 -12.55 2.91
CA THR A 270 5.07 -13.40 2.26
C THR A 270 6.49 -13.11 2.75
N LEU A 271 6.81 -11.85 3.09
CA LEU A 271 8.11 -11.50 3.68
C LEU A 271 8.28 -12.16 5.06
N ALA A 272 7.26 -12.04 5.93
CA ALA A 272 7.28 -12.66 7.26
C ALA A 272 7.37 -14.19 7.17
N TYR A 273 6.58 -14.80 6.29
CA TYR A 273 6.55 -16.23 6.06
C TYR A 273 7.81 -16.75 5.37
N GLY A 274 8.28 -16.04 4.36
CA GLY A 274 9.45 -16.41 3.57
C GLY A 274 10.76 -16.42 4.35
N THR A 275 10.90 -15.46 5.28
CA THR A 275 12.14 -15.28 6.06
C THR A 275 12.13 -16.03 7.40
N LYS A 276 10.98 -16.58 7.84
CA LYS A 276 10.94 -17.39 9.07
C LYS A 276 11.59 -18.76 8.85
N PRO A 277 12.38 -19.28 9.83
CA PRO A 277 13.01 -20.58 9.71
C PRO A 277 12.03 -21.71 9.33
N ALA A 278 12.46 -22.61 8.47
CA ALA A 278 11.64 -23.71 7.98
C ALA A 278 11.58 -24.88 8.97
N THR A 279 12.58 -25.03 9.87
CA THR A 279 12.66 -26.12 10.83
C THR A 279 12.80 -25.60 12.25
N LEU A 280 12.30 -26.38 13.22
CA LEU A 280 12.45 -26.09 14.65
C LEU A 280 13.94 -26.07 15.06
N GLU A 281 14.76 -26.94 14.47
CA GLU A 281 16.20 -27.01 14.77
C GLU A 281 16.91 -25.69 14.44
N THR A 282 16.74 -25.19 13.21
CA THR A 282 17.34 -23.90 12.78
C THR A 282 16.78 -22.74 13.59
N ALA A 283 15.49 -22.75 13.93
CA ALA A 283 14.85 -21.72 14.74
C ALA A 283 15.37 -21.72 16.18
N SER A 284 15.50 -22.91 16.80
CA SER A 284 16.00 -23.06 18.18
C SER A 284 17.45 -22.64 18.29
N ALA A 285 18.30 -23.02 17.32
CA ALA A 285 19.69 -22.61 17.29
C ALA A 285 19.85 -21.08 17.21
N ALA A 286 19.04 -20.42 16.38
CA ALA A 286 19.02 -18.96 16.27
C ALA A 286 18.54 -18.29 17.56
N ALA A 287 17.47 -18.80 18.16
CA ALA A 287 16.90 -18.25 19.40
C ALA A 287 17.84 -18.43 20.58
N GLN A 288 18.51 -19.60 20.70
CA GLN A 288 19.51 -19.86 21.71
C GLN A 288 20.71 -18.91 21.58
N ALA A 289 21.25 -18.76 20.38
CA ALA A 289 22.35 -17.83 20.12
C ALA A 289 21.99 -16.37 20.47
N ALA A 290 20.76 -15.98 20.19
CA ALA A 290 20.26 -14.63 20.56
C ALA A 290 20.09 -14.48 22.08
N ALA A 291 19.65 -15.52 22.79
CA ALA A 291 19.54 -15.52 24.24
C ALA A 291 20.91 -15.44 24.91
N GLU A 292 21.89 -16.22 24.44
CA GLU A 292 23.29 -16.19 24.91
C GLU A 292 23.91 -14.81 24.70
N ALA A 293 23.72 -14.20 23.53
CA ALA A 293 24.22 -12.85 23.22
C ALA A 293 23.63 -11.75 24.13
N THR A 294 22.42 -11.96 24.66
CA THR A 294 21.71 -11.02 25.52
C THR A 294 21.74 -11.39 27.01
N GLY A 295 22.41 -12.51 27.38
CA GLY A 295 22.49 -13.01 28.75
C GLY A 295 21.14 -13.44 29.32
N LYS A 296 20.22 -13.91 28.48
CA LYS A 296 18.90 -14.44 28.87
C LYS A 296 18.88 -15.94 28.81
N ASP A 297 18.09 -16.55 29.71
CA ASP A 297 17.84 -17.99 29.66
C ASP A 297 16.96 -18.35 28.45
N PHE A 298 17.28 -19.48 27.80
CA PHE A 298 16.51 -20.01 26.68
C PHE A 298 15.79 -21.29 27.10
N ASP A 299 14.46 -21.26 27.07
CA ASP A 299 13.62 -22.46 27.30
C ASP A 299 13.24 -23.08 25.95
N ALA A 300 13.97 -24.12 25.57
CA ALA A 300 13.75 -24.85 24.32
C ALA A 300 12.35 -25.50 24.23
N SER A 301 11.76 -25.90 25.35
CA SER A 301 10.45 -26.56 25.38
C SER A 301 9.32 -25.55 25.15
N ALA A 302 9.39 -24.42 25.82
CA ALA A 302 8.43 -23.31 25.61
C ALA A 302 8.54 -22.72 24.19
N PHE A 303 9.75 -22.62 23.65
CA PHE A 303 9.97 -22.17 22.27
C PHE A 303 9.39 -23.16 21.26
N ALA A 304 9.64 -24.45 21.41
CA ALA A 304 9.13 -25.50 20.53
C ALA A 304 7.59 -25.51 20.46
N ALA A 305 6.92 -25.30 21.61
CA ALA A 305 5.46 -25.24 21.67
C ALA A 305 4.83 -24.08 20.91
N GLN A 306 5.61 -23.02 20.61
CA GLN A 306 5.16 -21.81 19.92
C GLN A 306 5.72 -21.67 18.50
N PHE A 307 6.48 -22.66 18.05
CA PHE A 307 7.13 -22.58 16.74
C PHE A 307 6.17 -22.97 15.60
N TYR A 308 6.10 -22.12 14.59
CA TYR A 308 5.45 -22.39 13.31
C TYR A 308 6.45 -22.20 12.16
N PRO A 309 6.56 -23.17 11.22
CA PRO A 309 7.55 -23.12 10.15
C PRO A 309 7.22 -22.05 9.10
N GLY A 310 8.26 -21.42 8.55
CA GLY A 310 8.21 -20.61 7.34
C GLY A 310 8.97 -21.29 6.20
N LEU A 311 9.43 -20.51 5.20
CA LEU A 311 10.20 -21.05 4.06
C LEU A 311 11.72 -21.09 4.31
N GLY A 312 12.23 -20.38 5.30
CA GLY A 312 13.64 -20.39 5.69
C GLY A 312 14.60 -19.65 4.76
N PHE A 313 14.11 -18.76 3.88
CA PHE A 313 14.97 -17.97 3.03
C PHE A 313 15.71 -16.88 3.81
N GLY A 314 16.92 -16.57 3.39
CA GLY A 314 17.60 -15.35 3.83
C GLY A 314 16.80 -14.10 3.41
N TYR A 315 16.86 -13.06 4.22
CA TYR A 315 16.16 -11.81 3.94
C TYR A 315 16.49 -11.25 2.55
N THR A 316 17.78 -11.18 2.23
CA THR A 316 18.26 -10.66 0.94
C THR A 316 17.68 -11.44 -0.23
N ASP A 317 17.72 -12.77 -0.15
CA ASP A 317 17.24 -13.64 -1.23
C ASP A 317 15.74 -13.48 -1.43
N PHE A 318 14.97 -13.45 -0.33
CA PHE A 318 13.52 -13.33 -0.42
C PHE A 318 13.08 -11.95 -0.94
N VAL A 319 13.73 -10.88 -0.50
CA VAL A 319 13.42 -9.52 -1.02
C VAL A 319 13.80 -9.40 -2.50
N LEU A 320 14.88 -10.02 -2.96
CA LEU A 320 15.18 -10.07 -4.39
C LEU A 320 14.09 -10.81 -5.18
N MET A 321 13.58 -11.91 -4.64
CA MET A 321 12.45 -12.63 -5.22
C MET A 321 11.20 -11.74 -5.29
N GLN A 322 10.90 -10.97 -4.23
CA GLN A 322 9.79 -10.00 -4.24
C GLN A 322 10.02 -8.89 -5.27
N ILE A 323 11.24 -8.35 -5.40
CA ILE A 323 11.56 -7.31 -6.40
C ILE A 323 11.30 -7.82 -7.82
N VAL A 324 11.69 -9.06 -8.13
CA VAL A 324 11.35 -9.69 -9.42
C VAL A 324 9.83 -9.70 -9.62
N GLY A 325 9.06 -10.13 -8.61
CA GLY A 325 7.59 -10.10 -8.66
C GLY A 325 7.04 -8.69 -8.89
N VAL A 326 7.59 -7.69 -8.21
CA VAL A 326 7.16 -6.28 -8.31
C VAL A 326 7.45 -5.67 -9.69
N VAL A 327 8.48 -6.12 -10.39
CA VAL A 327 8.66 -5.72 -11.80
C VAL A 327 7.46 -6.16 -12.65
N PHE A 328 6.98 -7.39 -12.45
CA PHE A 328 5.75 -7.86 -13.11
C PHE A 328 4.50 -7.10 -12.64
N PHE A 329 4.44 -6.70 -11.36
CA PHE A 329 3.40 -5.80 -10.87
C PHE A 329 3.35 -4.51 -11.70
N GLY A 330 4.49 -3.84 -11.90
CA GLY A 330 4.58 -2.63 -12.71
C GLY A 330 4.15 -2.86 -14.17
N ILE A 331 4.64 -3.92 -14.81
CA ILE A 331 4.30 -4.29 -16.19
C ILE A 331 2.80 -4.53 -16.33
N PHE A 332 2.19 -5.32 -15.45
CA PHE A 332 0.77 -5.65 -15.53
C PHE A 332 -0.13 -4.47 -15.12
N THR A 333 0.34 -3.56 -14.26
CA THR A 333 -0.31 -2.28 -14.00
C THR A 333 -0.45 -1.48 -15.30
N LEU A 334 0.64 -1.36 -16.09
CA LEU A 334 0.60 -0.66 -17.36
C LEU A 334 -0.29 -1.38 -18.40
N LEU A 335 -0.13 -2.69 -18.56
CA LEU A 335 -0.89 -3.46 -19.56
C LEU A 335 -2.39 -3.47 -19.28
N SER A 336 -2.80 -3.42 -18.01
CA SER A 336 -4.21 -3.47 -17.63
C SER A 336 -4.98 -2.21 -18.05
N GLY A 337 -4.35 -1.05 -18.15
CA GLY A 337 -4.98 0.19 -18.57
C GLY A 337 -5.59 0.12 -19.98
N PRO A 338 -4.79 -0.11 -21.03
CA PRO A 338 -5.30 -0.26 -22.39
C PRO A 338 -6.32 -1.39 -22.53
N ILE A 339 -6.13 -2.51 -21.82
CA ILE A 339 -7.09 -3.62 -21.82
C ILE A 339 -8.43 -3.14 -21.21
N ALA A 340 -8.40 -2.44 -20.09
CA ALA A 340 -9.59 -1.88 -19.45
C ALA A 340 -10.27 -0.82 -20.33
N ASP A 341 -9.51 -0.02 -21.07
CA ASP A 341 -10.05 0.92 -22.05
C ASP A 341 -10.71 0.20 -23.24
N ALA A 342 -10.18 -0.96 -23.65
CA ALA A 342 -10.72 -1.74 -24.77
C ALA A 342 -11.99 -2.53 -24.39
N ILE A 343 -11.92 -3.37 -23.33
CA ILE A 343 -12.99 -4.33 -23.00
C ILE A 343 -13.94 -3.86 -21.89
N GLY A 344 -13.61 -2.80 -21.19
CA GLY A 344 -14.32 -2.27 -20.01
C GLY A 344 -13.62 -2.58 -18.70
N ARG A 345 -13.79 -1.67 -17.70
CA ARG A 345 -13.14 -1.78 -16.37
C ARG A 345 -13.72 -2.95 -15.59
N ARG A 346 -15.06 -3.01 -15.52
CA ARG A 346 -15.78 -4.06 -14.79
C ARG A 346 -15.47 -5.44 -15.35
N LYS A 347 -15.49 -5.59 -16.68
CA LYS A 347 -15.26 -6.89 -17.33
C LYS A 347 -13.85 -7.41 -17.06
N LEU A 348 -12.83 -6.57 -17.19
CA LEU A 348 -11.45 -6.96 -16.86
C LEU A 348 -11.32 -7.38 -15.41
N LEU A 349 -11.86 -6.57 -14.48
CA LEU A 349 -11.74 -6.84 -13.06
C LEU A 349 -12.48 -8.09 -12.61
N LEU A 350 -13.61 -8.44 -13.22
CA LEU A 350 -14.30 -9.73 -12.97
C LEU A 350 -13.40 -10.92 -13.32
N TRP A 351 -12.74 -10.89 -14.48
CA TRP A 351 -11.80 -11.95 -14.87
C TRP A 351 -10.63 -12.06 -13.91
N VAL A 352 -9.98 -10.93 -13.59
CA VAL A 352 -8.81 -10.92 -12.72
C VAL A 352 -9.19 -11.31 -11.28
N THR A 353 -10.34 -10.84 -10.76
CA THR A 353 -10.81 -11.24 -9.43
C THR A 353 -11.15 -12.73 -9.37
N GLY A 354 -11.72 -13.31 -10.44
CA GLY A 354 -11.89 -14.75 -10.55
C GLY A 354 -10.57 -15.51 -10.43
N LEU A 355 -9.53 -15.02 -11.10
CA LEU A 355 -8.18 -15.59 -10.98
C LEU A 355 -7.59 -15.41 -9.55
N ILE A 356 -7.86 -14.30 -8.87
CA ILE A 356 -7.43 -14.10 -7.47
C ILE A 356 -8.11 -15.13 -6.54
N ILE A 357 -9.38 -15.40 -6.72
CA ILE A 357 -10.11 -16.42 -5.94
C ILE A 357 -9.43 -17.79 -6.10
N VAL A 358 -9.14 -18.18 -7.34
CA VAL A 358 -8.44 -19.44 -7.62
C VAL A 358 -7.02 -19.43 -7.05
N PHE A 359 -6.30 -18.32 -7.20
CA PHE A 359 -4.94 -18.17 -6.67
C PHE A 359 -4.88 -18.36 -5.15
N GLY A 360 -5.85 -17.83 -4.40
CA GLY A 360 -5.94 -18.05 -2.97
C GLY A 360 -6.00 -19.54 -2.58
N LEU A 361 -6.69 -20.37 -3.38
CA LEU A 361 -6.79 -21.81 -3.14
C LEU A 361 -5.46 -22.57 -3.39
N THR A 362 -4.49 -21.93 -4.06
CA THR A 362 -3.20 -22.56 -4.42
C THR A 362 -2.08 -22.31 -3.42
N PHE A 363 -2.31 -21.58 -2.32
CA PHE A 363 -1.28 -21.18 -1.35
C PHE A 363 -0.46 -22.38 -0.84
N ASN A 364 -1.11 -23.48 -0.43
CA ASN A 364 -0.40 -24.68 0.02
C ASN A 364 0.43 -25.32 -1.10
N ALA A 365 -0.05 -25.29 -2.34
CA ALA A 365 0.67 -25.91 -3.43
C ALA A 365 2.01 -25.23 -3.77
N PHE A 366 2.11 -23.92 -3.52
CA PHE A 366 3.28 -23.12 -3.83
C PHE A 366 4.16 -22.75 -2.65
N LEU A 367 3.57 -22.65 -1.45
CA LEU A 367 4.25 -22.10 -0.27
C LEU A 367 4.59 -23.16 0.79
N LEU A 368 4.25 -24.45 0.59
CA LEU A 368 4.75 -25.49 1.48
C LEU A 368 6.21 -25.78 1.16
N PRO A 369 7.08 -25.91 2.19
CA PRO A 369 8.47 -26.32 1.98
C PRO A 369 8.52 -27.67 1.27
N ALA A 370 9.17 -27.72 0.12
CA ALA A 370 9.46 -28.97 -0.57
C ALA A 370 10.72 -29.63 0.02
N MET A 371 10.91 -30.93 -0.24
CA MET A 371 12.12 -31.65 0.20
C MET A 371 13.40 -31.08 -0.43
N ASP A 372 13.32 -30.54 -1.64
CA ASP A 372 14.44 -29.86 -2.33
C ASP A 372 14.31 -28.32 -2.16
N PRO A 373 15.29 -27.66 -1.52
CA PRO A 373 15.30 -26.21 -1.36
C PRO A 373 15.22 -25.42 -2.69
N LYS A 374 15.83 -25.95 -3.76
CA LYS A 374 15.79 -25.31 -5.09
C LYS A 374 14.38 -25.33 -5.67
N PHE A 375 13.65 -26.41 -5.47
CA PHE A 375 12.27 -26.53 -5.92
C PHE A 375 11.35 -25.63 -5.09
N THR A 376 11.56 -25.54 -3.78
CA THR A 376 10.87 -24.58 -2.90
C THR A 376 11.08 -23.15 -3.38
N GLY A 377 12.32 -22.77 -3.74
CA GLY A 377 12.63 -21.44 -4.26
C GLY A 377 11.92 -21.14 -5.59
N ALA A 378 11.92 -22.11 -6.50
CA ALA A 378 11.23 -21.95 -7.79
C ALA A 378 9.71 -21.78 -7.63
N LEU A 379 9.08 -22.56 -6.75
CA LEU A 379 7.65 -22.44 -6.44
C LEU A 379 7.31 -21.12 -5.78
N ALA A 380 8.09 -20.70 -4.80
CA ALA A 380 7.92 -19.41 -4.13
C ALA A 380 8.07 -18.24 -5.09
N GLN A 381 9.08 -18.29 -5.99
CA GLN A 381 9.26 -17.27 -7.02
C GLN A 381 8.09 -17.22 -8.01
N ALA A 382 7.61 -18.37 -8.46
CA ALA A 382 6.45 -18.44 -9.35
C ALA A 382 5.19 -17.89 -8.67
N PHE A 383 5.00 -18.21 -7.39
CA PHE A 383 3.90 -17.69 -6.58
C PHE A 383 3.96 -16.15 -6.49
N LEU A 384 5.12 -15.59 -6.15
CA LEU A 384 5.30 -14.15 -6.05
C LEU A 384 5.04 -13.46 -7.39
N VAL A 385 5.64 -13.97 -8.48
CA VAL A 385 5.44 -13.39 -9.82
C VAL A 385 3.97 -13.40 -10.20
N PHE A 386 3.28 -14.52 -10.04
CA PHE A 386 1.88 -14.63 -10.41
C PHE A 386 0.97 -13.76 -9.53
N GLY A 387 1.20 -13.73 -8.22
CA GLY A 387 0.47 -12.87 -7.30
C GLY A 387 0.65 -11.38 -7.62
N PHE A 388 1.87 -10.95 -7.95
CA PHE A 388 2.14 -9.57 -8.35
C PHE A 388 1.62 -9.22 -9.75
N MET A 389 1.55 -10.17 -10.69
CA MET A 389 0.86 -9.99 -11.97
C MET A 389 -0.63 -9.71 -11.76
N LEU A 390 -1.30 -10.53 -10.94
CA LEU A 390 -2.71 -10.32 -10.58
C LEU A 390 -2.91 -8.97 -9.89
N MET A 391 -1.99 -8.61 -8.99
CA MET A 391 -1.98 -7.32 -8.32
C MET A 391 -1.95 -6.15 -9.31
N GLY A 392 -1.04 -6.18 -10.28
CA GLY A 392 -0.94 -5.16 -11.33
C GLY A 392 -2.21 -5.07 -12.18
N ALA A 393 -2.75 -6.23 -12.56
CA ALA A 393 -3.94 -6.30 -13.38
C ALA A 393 -5.21 -5.76 -12.69
N THR A 394 -5.31 -5.82 -11.34
CA THR A 394 -6.41 -5.20 -10.59
C THR A 394 -6.14 -3.73 -10.29
N PHE A 395 -4.91 -3.39 -9.90
CA PHE A 395 -4.58 -2.07 -9.38
C PHE A 395 -4.58 -0.99 -10.46
N GLY A 396 -4.10 -1.30 -11.68
CA GLY A 396 -4.03 -0.34 -12.78
C GLY A 396 -5.39 0.31 -13.10
N PRO A 397 -6.44 -0.45 -13.39
CA PRO A 397 -7.75 0.10 -13.74
C PRO A 397 -8.45 0.85 -12.61
N MET A 398 -8.07 0.63 -11.34
CA MET A 398 -8.70 1.27 -10.17
C MET A 398 -8.52 2.79 -10.17
N GLY A 399 -7.42 3.30 -10.76
CA GLY A 399 -7.19 4.73 -10.91
C GLY A 399 -8.29 5.45 -11.70
N ALA A 400 -8.95 4.74 -12.63
CA ALA A 400 -10.10 5.27 -13.38
C ALA A 400 -11.44 4.81 -12.77
N LEU A 401 -11.62 3.51 -12.54
CA LEU A 401 -12.89 2.95 -12.09
C LEU A 401 -13.41 3.59 -10.81
N LEU A 402 -12.56 3.69 -9.78
CA LEU A 402 -13.04 4.14 -8.47
C LEU A 402 -13.60 5.57 -8.50
N PRO A 403 -12.95 6.57 -9.14
CA PRO A 403 -13.56 7.88 -9.37
C PRO A 403 -14.80 7.82 -10.27
N GLU A 404 -14.82 6.98 -11.32
CA GLU A 404 -15.92 6.87 -12.27
C GLU A 404 -17.23 6.33 -11.65
N LEU A 405 -17.18 5.72 -10.46
CA LEU A 405 -18.38 5.29 -9.73
C LEU A 405 -19.21 6.46 -9.19
N PHE A 406 -18.61 7.66 -9.10
CA PHE A 406 -19.23 8.82 -8.47
C PHE A 406 -19.45 9.94 -9.49
N PRO A 407 -20.57 10.69 -9.38
CA PRO A 407 -20.79 11.86 -10.20
C PRO A 407 -19.76 12.96 -9.90
N THR A 408 -19.53 13.85 -10.88
CA THR A 408 -18.43 14.81 -10.89
C THR A 408 -18.34 15.69 -9.64
N ASN A 409 -19.47 16.10 -9.08
CA ASN A 409 -19.56 16.98 -7.91
C ASN A 409 -19.12 16.34 -6.58
N VAL A 410 -19.07 15.03 -6.49
CA VAL A 410 -18.65 14.27 -5.28
C VAL A 410 -17.59 13.20 -5.58
N ARG A 411 -17.08 13.18 -6.80
CA ARG A 411 -16.13 12.16 -7.31
C ARG A 411 -14.86 12.06 -6.48
N TYR A 412 -14.27 13.20 -6.15
CA TYR A 412 -13.07 13.24 -5.31
C TYR A 412 -13.35 12.65 -3.92
N THR A 413 -14.35 13.20 -3.23
CA THR A 413 -14.69 12.77 -1.87
C THR A 413 -15.15 11.32 -1.82
N GLY A 414 -16.00 10.90 -2.75
CA GLY A 414 -16.51 9.52 -2.82
C GLY A 414 -15.40 8.49 -3.05
N SER A 415 -14.55 8.74 -4.04
CA SER A 415 -13.44 7.83 -4.34
C SER A 415 -12.39 7.80 -3.21
N ALA A 416 -12.10 8.95 -2.59
CA ALA A 416 -11.18 9.02 -1.45
C ALA A 416 -11.69 8.21 -0.25
N ILE A 417 -12.97 8.32 0.09
CA ILE A 417 -13.55 7.57 1.20
C ILE A 417 -13.57 6.07 0.88
N ALA A 418 -14.04 5.66 -0.32
CA ALA A 418 -14.08 4.27 -0.71
C ALA A 418 -12.68 3.62 -0.65
N TYR A 419 -11.66 4.30 -1.21
CA TYR A 419 -10.27 3.86 -1.19
C TYR A 419 -9.74 3.71 0.24
N ASN A 420 -9.96 4.72 1.11
CA ASN A 420 -9.44 4.72 2.47
C ASN A 420 -10.19 3.75 3.41
N VAL A 421 -11.51 3.60 3.26
CA VAL A 421 -12.28 2.59 4.02
C VAL A 421 -11.85 1.18 3.60
N SER A 422 -11.68 0.94 2.31
CA SER A 422 -11.14 -0.34 1.82
C SER A 422 -9.73 -0.61 2.34
N SER A 423 -8.89 0.44 2.51
CA SER A 423 -7.55 0.29 3.08
C SER A 423 -7.59 -0.15 4.55
N ILE A 424 -8.58 0.26 5.33
CA ILE A 424 -8.73 -0.23 6.70
C ILE A 424 -9.06 -1.73 6.68
N LEU A 425 -10.06 -2.13 5.89
CA LEU A 425 -10.51 -3.52 5.83
C LEU A 425 -9.47 -4.47 5.20
N GLY A 426 -8.75 -3.99 4.19
CA GLY A 426 -7.81 -4.81 3.44
C GLY A 426 -6.35 -4.60 3.86
N ALA A 427 -5.90 -3.35 4.03
CA ALA A 427 -4.49 -3.07 4.29
C ALA A 427 -4.12 -3.14 5.78
N ALA A 428 -4.96 -2.58 6.67
CA ALA A 428 -4.69 -2.59 8.10
C ALA A 428 -4.88 -3.99 8.69
N LEU A 429 -5.95 -4.66 8.31
CA LEU A 429 -6.33 -5.95 8.90
C LEU A 429 -5.66 -7.15 8.22
N ALA A 430 -5.35 -7.09 6.93
CA ALA A 430 -4.85 -8.26 6.21
C ALA A 430 -3.56 -8.86 6.80
N PRO A 431 -2.51 -8.10 7.15
CA PRO A 431 -1.31 -8.69 7.74
C PRO A 431 -1.58 -9.34 9.10
N ILE A 432 -2.45 -8.72 9.91
CA ILE A 432 -2.83 -9.22 11.25
C ILE A 432 -3.63 -10.52 11.12
N ILE A 433 -4.67 -10.51 10.28
CA ILE A 433 -5.51 -11.67 10.02
C ILE A 433 -4.69 -12.81 9.42
N ALA A 434 -3.80 -12.51 8.47
CA ALA A 434 -2.97 -13.50 7.82
C ALA A 434 -2.02 -14.18 8.81
N LEU A 435 -1.39 -13.42 9.71
CA LEU A 435 -0.50 -13.97 10.73
C LEU A 435 -1.29 -14.86 11.71
N TRP A 436 -2.46 -14.40 12.18
CA TRP A 436 -3.33 -15.18 13.05
C TRP A 436 -3.83 -16.47 12.37
N LEU A 437 -4.26 -16.39 11.10
CA LEU A 437 -4.70 -17.56 10.33
C LEU A 437 -3.56 -18.55 10.05
N TRP A 438 -2.36 -18.05 9.83
CA TRP A 438 -1.19 -18.88 9.66
C TRP A 438 -0.86 -19.67 10.95
N GLU A 439 -0.92 -19.00 12.11
CA GLU A 439 -0.78 -19.64 13.41
C GLU A 439 -1.89 -20.67 13.65
N LEU A 440 -3.16 -20.30 13.40
CA LEU A 440 -4.32 -21.20 13.52
C LEU A 440 -4.22 -22.41 12.57
N GLY A 441 -3.59 -22.23 11.41
CA GLY A 441 -3.33 -23.30 10.44
C GLY A 441 -2.16 -24.21 10.80
N GLY A 442 -1.57 -24.05 12.00
CA GLY A 442 -0.41 -24.83 12.43
C GLY A 442 0.84 -24.58 11.59
N GLY A 443 0.99 -23.38 11.05
CA GLY A 443 2.10 -22.98 10.17
C GLY A 443 1.88 -23.28 8.69
N ALA A 444 0.74 -23.85 8.32
CA ALA A 444 0.39 -24.04 6.92
C ALA A 444 -0.38 -22.81 6.37
N PRO A 445 -0.07 -22.30 5.16
CA PRO A 445 -0.63 -21.05 4.66
C PRO A 445 -2.04 -21.17 4.02
N TRP A 446 -2.68 -22.33 4.06
CA TRP A 446 -3.95 -22.58 3.39
C TRP A 446 -5.11 -21.70 3.89
N LEU A 447 -5.16 -21.40 5.20
CA LEU A 447 -6.18 -20.51 5.77
C LEU A 447 -5.98 -19.07 5.28
N VAL A 448 -4.74 -18.64 5.10
CA VAL A 448 -4.41 -17.32 4.54
C VAL A 448 -4.87 -17.24 3.08
N GLY A 449 -4.68 -18.32 2.32
CA GLY A 449 -5.18 -18.42 0.96
C GLY A 449 -6.72 -18.39 0.90
N LEU A 450 -7.42 -19.12 1.80
CA LEU A 450 -8.88 -19.05 1.90
C LEU A 450 -9.38 -17.65 2.26
N TYR A 451 -8.68 -16.93 3.11
CA TYR A 451 -8.99 -15.54 3.44
C TYR A 451 -8.92 -14.65 2.18
N LEU A 452 -7.87 -14.77 1.37
CA LEU A 452 -7.77 -14.06 0.10
C LEU A 452 -8.93 -14.40 -0.84
N SER A 453 -9.26 -15.69 -0.97
CA SER A 453 -10.37 -16.16 -1.81
C SER A 453 -11.71 -15.60 -1.32
N ALA A 454 -11.96 -15.56 -0.01
CA ALA A 454 -13.18 -15.00 0.56
C ALA A 454 -13.30 -13.48 0.26
N MET A 455 -12.21 -12.72 0.41
CA MET A 455 -12.19 -11.31 0.06
C MET A 455 -12.34 -11.09 -1.45
N GLY A 456 -11.80 -12.01 -2.26
CA GLY A 456 -12.03 -12.06 -3.71
C GLY A 456 -13.49 -12.27 -4.07
N VAL A 457 -14.20 -13.17 -3.37
CA VAL A 457 -15.66 -13.37 -3.58
C VAL A 457 -16.45 -12.12 -3.25
N LEU A 458 -16.13 -11.41 -2.15
CA LEU A 458 -16.79 -10.14 -1.82
C LEU A 458 -16.58 -9.08 -2.91
N THR A 459 -15.34 -8.95 -3.40
CA THR A 459 -15.01 -8.05 -4.52
C THR A 459 -15.74 -8.46 -5.80
N PHE A 460 -15.81 -9.76 -6.09
CA PHE A 460 -16.50 -10.27 -7.28
C PHE A 460 -18.01 -9.96 -7.25
N ILE A 461 -18.66 -10.13 -6.10
CA ILE A 461 -20.06 -9.75 -5.88
C ILE A 461 -20.26 -8.25 -6.08
N ALA A 462 -19.39 -7.42 -5.50
CA ALA A 462 -19.46 -5.96 -5.65
C ALA A 462 -19.32 -5.54 -7.12
N LEU A 463 -18.42 -6.18 -7.88
CA LEU A 463 -18.26 -5.96 -9.32
C LEU A 463 -19.49 -6.38 -10.12
N ILE A 464 -20.15 -7.49 -9.77
CA ILE A 464 -21.41 -7.90 -10.42
C ILE A 464 -22.51 -6.85 -10.20
N LEU A 465 -22.62 -6.34 -8.99
CA LEU A 465 -23.63 -5.34 -8.62
C LEU A 465 -23.31 -3.93 -9.13
N SER A 466 -22.07 -3.67 -9.54
CA SER A 466 -21.66 -2.39 -10.11
C SER A 466 -22.05 -2.28 -11.58
N LYS A 467 -22.08 -1.06 -12.10
CA LYS A 467 -22.25 -0.81 -13.54
C LYS A 467 -20.88 -0.67 -14.22
N GLU A 468 -20.84 -0.94 -15.54
CA GLU A 468 -19.67 -0.61 -16.36
C GLU A 468 -19.54 0.92 -16.47
N THR A 469 -18.31 1.43 -16.35
CA THR A 469 -18.03 2.87 -16.31
C THR A 469 -17.26 3.39 -17.53
N LYS A 470 -16.88 2.50 -18.44
CA LYS A 470 -16.04 2.81 -19.61
C LYS A 470 -16.57 3.98 -20.44
N ASP A 471 -17.87 4.04 -20.66
CA ASP A 471 -18.52 4.98 -21.56
C ASP A 471 -19.18 6.15 -20.81
N ASN A 472 -18.92 6.30 -19.48
CA ASN A 472 -19.46 7.42 -18.71
C ASN A 472 -18.91 8.76 -19.23
N ASP A 473 -19.81 9.69 -19.60
CA ASP A 473 -19.41 11.03 -19.99
C ASP A 473 -19.30 11.93 -18.74
N TYR A 474 -18.13 12.53 -18.56
CA TYR A 474 -17.88 13.44 -17.43
C TYR A 474 -18.61 14.78 -17.57
N GLU A 475 -19.03 15.15 -18.78
CA GLU A 475 -19.75 16.41 -19.06
C GLU A 475 -21.28 16.25 -18.87
N GLU A 476 -21.87 15.11 -19.22
CA GLU A 476 -23.30 14.83 -18.97
C GLU A 476 -23.62 14.76 -17.47
N ASP A 477 -22.71 14.24 -16.65
CA ASP A 477 -22.88 14.18 -15.18
C ASP A 477 -23.02 15.59 -14.54
N LEU A 478 -22.53 16.65 -15.18
CA LEU A 478 -22.71 18.03 -14.73
C LEU A 478 -24.16 18.54 -14.92
N GLY A 479 -24.86 18.04 -15.96
CA GLY A 479 -26.25 18.40 -16.25
C GLY A 479 -27.25 17.74 -15.30
N VAL A 480 -27.03 16.49 -14.94
CA VAL A 480 -27.88 15.75 -14.00
C VAL A 480 -27.73 16.25 -12.57
N ALA A 481 -26.52 16.71 -12.18
CA ALA A 481 -26.28 17.30 -10.88
C ALA A 481 -27.01 18.63 -10.66
N ALA A 482 -27.23 19.40 -11.73
CA ALA A 482 -28.00 20.63 -11.68
C ALA A 482 -29.53 20.41 -11.63
N ALA A 483 -30.02 19.28 -12.17
CA ALA A 483 -31.45 18.96 -12.22
C ALA A 483 -31.99 18.34 -10.92
N VAL A 484 -31.17 17.79 -10.05
CA VAL A 484 -31.55 17.20 -8.75
C VAL A 484 -31.64 18.27 -7.65
N GLU A 485 -31.34 19.53 -7.94
CA GLU A 485 -31.31 20.66 -6.98
C GLU A 485 -32.48 21.62 -7.15
N LEU A 486 -33.43 21.37 -8.06
CA LEU A 486 -34.72 22.07 -8.19
C LEU A 486 -35.84 21.14 -7.68
#